data_f98f3cfeadb2bb064c21e2b12939396b
#
_entry.id   f98f3cfeadb2bb064c21e2b12939396b
#
_cell.length_a   1.000
_cell.length_b   1.000
_cell.length_c   1.000
_cell.angle_alpha   90.00
_cell.angle_beta   90.00
_cell.angle_gamma   90.00
#
_symmetry.space_group_name_H-M   'P 1'
#
loop_
_entity.id
_entity.type
_entity.pdbx_description
1 polymer ?
#
loop_
_entity_poly.entity_id
_entity_poly.type
_entity_poly.pdbx_seq_one_letter_code
_entity_poly.pdbx_strand_id
1 'polypeptide(L)'
;MQINILNHFIKAYEDAYNIDFDKSFEGQIKMLCKKLNEPFMHPSYNLIQELEELSFSLDKNINIAIIGQFSSGKSTLLNLILKKECLPTGVVPVTFKPTFLRYADEYFLRVEFQDGSDEITHIEELAKYTDQRNNVKETKSLHIFAPIPLLKKITLVDTPGLNANEDDTLTTLKELQNIHAAIWLSLIDNA
;
A
#
# COMPACT_ATOMS: atom_id res chain seq x y z
N MET A 1 1.36 55.46 10.71
CA MET A 1 2.42 54.75 9.94
C MET A 1 2.65 53.32 10.39
N GLN A 2 2.67 53.04 11.73
CA GLN A 2 2.91 51.67 12.25
C GLN A 2 1.79 50.64 11.96
N ILE A 3 0.52 51.05 11.93
CA ILE A 3 -0.61 50.12 11.66
C ILE A 3 -0.55 49.59 10.22
N ASN A 4 -0.03 50.36 9.27
CA ASN A 4 0.04 49.94 7.87
C ASN A 4 1.13 48.86 7.65
N ILE A 5 2.21 48.92 8.41
CA ILE A 5 3.30 47.92 8.36
C ILE A 5 2.84 46.60 8.94
N LEU A 6 2.12 46.64 10.07
CA LEU A 6 1.58 45.44 10.70
C LEU A 6 0.56 44.71 9.81
N ASN A 7 -0.36 45.49 9.21
CA ASN A 7 -1.36 44.95 8.28
C ASN A 7 -0.72 44.38 7.01
N HIS A 8 0.35 45.01 6.53
CA HIS A 8 1.10 44.50 5.39
C HIS A 8 1.84 43.21 5.74
N PHE A 9 2.41 43.13 6.95
CA PHE A 9 3.09 41.95 7.45
C PHE A 9 2.09 40.80 7.67
N ILE A 10 0.92 41.07 8.28
CA ILE A 10 -0.14 40.09 8.48
C ILE A 10 -0.62 39.56 7.12
N LYS A 11 -0.85 40.44 6.15
CA LYS A 11 -1.31 40.03 4.83
C LYS A 11 -0.24 39.23 4.06
N ALA A 12 1.03 39.65 4.11
CA ALA A 12 2.13 38.91 3.52
C ALA A 12 2.32 37.54 4.19
N TYR A 13 2.09 37.46 5.51
CA TYR A 13 2.10 36.22 6.26
C TYR A 13 0.92 35.31 5.85
N GLU A 14 -0.30 35.86 5.77
CA GLU A 14 -1.49 35.13 5.32
C GLU A 14 -1.32 34.65 3.87
N ASP A 15 -0.78 35.47 2.96
CA ASP A 15 -0.53 35.12 1.56
C ASP A 15 0.56 34.05 1.43
N ALA A 16 1.61 34.08 2.25
CA ALA A 16 2.67 33.08 2.27
C ALA A 16 2.19 31.74 2.88
N TYR A 17 1.22 31.78 3.79
CA TYR A 17 0.64 30.61 4.42
C TYR A 17 -0.67 30.12 3.78
N ASN A 18 -1.34 30.96 2.99
CA ASN A 18 -2.41 30.55 2.07
C ASN A 18 -1.82 29.88 0.84
N ILE A 19 -1.01 28.87 1.03
CA ILE A 19 -0.76 27.88 -0.01
C ILE A 19 -2.15 27.32 -0.33
N ASP A 20 -2.50 27.34 -1.62
CA ASP A 20 -3.76 26.82 -2.14
C ASP A 20 -3.82 25.31 -1.84
N PHE A 21 -4.22 24.98 -0.61
CA PHE A 21 -4.45 23.60 -0.25
C PHE A 21 -5.65 23.11 -1.02
N ASP A 22 -5.47 22.01 -1.69
CA ASP A 22 -6.55 21.26 -2.29
C ASP A 22 -7.73 21.19 -1.29
N LYS A 23 -8.93 21.54 -1.77
CA LYS A 23 -10.17 21.50 -0.96
C LYS A 23 -10.64 20.09 -0.67
N SER A 24 -9.89 19.07 -1.07
CA SER A 24 -10.13 17.69 -0.68
C SER A 24 -10.04 17.51 0.84
N PHE A 25 -10.57 16.41 1.34
CA PHE A 25 -10.47 16.08 2.74
C PHE A 25 -9.00 15.96 3.18
N GLU A 26 -8.17 15.32 2.37
CA GLU A 26 -6.72 15.18 2.58
C GLU A 26 -6.02 16.53 2.66
N GLY A 27 -6.37 17.47 1.76
CA GLY A 27 -5.82 18.83 1.77
C GLY A 27 -6.19 19.60 3.03
N GLN A 28 -7.44 19.46 3.51
CA GLN A 28 -7.88 20.07 4.76
C GLN A 28 -7.14 19.51 5.98
N ILE A 29 -6.91 18.19 6.04
CA ILE A 29 -6.13 17.57 7.12
C ILE A 29 -4.68 18.05 7.10
N LYS A 30 -4.02 18.10 5.92
CA LYS A 30 -2.65 18.62 5.80
C LYS A 30 -2.55 20.08 6.26
N MET A 31 -3.53 20.91 5.91
CA MET A 31 -3.61 22.29 6.37
C MET A 31 -3.73 22.36 7.90
N LEU A 32 -4.58 21.51 8.48
CA LEU A 32 -4.76 21.43 9.94
C LEU A 32 -3.46 21.01 10.63
N CYS A 33 -2.80 19.95 10.14
CA CYS A 33 -1.50 19.49 10.64
C CYS A 33 -0.45 20.62 10.60
N LYS A 34 -0.40 21.36 9.50
CA LYS A 34 0.51 22.51 9.35
C LYS A 34 0.22 23.60 10.38
N LYS A 35 -1.05 23.98 10.56
CA LYS A 35 -1.45 25.00 11.54
C LYS A 35 -1.15 24.59 12.97
N LEU A 36 -1.39 23.34 13.34
CA LEU A 36 -1.10 22.82 14.68
C LEU A 36 0.41 22.75 14.95
N ASN A 37 1.23 22.65 13.92
CA ASN A 37 2.68 22.59 14.03
C ASN A 37 3.35 23.99 14.06
N GLU A 38 2.58 25.07 13.99
CA GLU A 38 3.09 26.43 14.07
C GLU A 38 3.72 26.72 15.44
N PRO A 39 4.86 27.42 15.50
CA PRO A 39 5.59 27.69 16.75
C PRO A 39 4.75 28.39 17.83
N PHE A 40 3.81 29.24 17.44
CA PHE A 40 2.94 29.96 18.40
C PHE A 40 1.91 29.06 19.09
N MET A 41 1.63 27.87 18.55
CA MET A 41 0.77 26.86 19.18
C MET A 41 1.51 26.08 20.27
N HIS A 42 2.84 26.25 20.37
CA HIS A 42 3.69 25.52 21.31
C HIS A 42 3.43 24.00 21.35
N PRO A 43 3.42 23.33 20.18
CA PRO A 43 3.16 21.89 20.14
C PRO A 43 4.24 21.12 20.90
N SER A 44 3.83 20.05 21.60
CA SER A 44 4.80 19.15 22.21
C SER A 44 5.56 18.38 21.12
N TYR A 45 6.76 17.89 21.44
CA TYR A 45 7.57 17.09 20.52
C TYR A 45 6.82 15.86 20.00
N ASN A 46 6.07 15.17 20.86
CA ASN A 46 5.26 14.01 20.47
C ASN A 46 4.16 14.41 19.48
N LEU A 47 3.47 15.54 19.71
CA LEU A 47 2.44 16.02 18.79
C LEU A 47 3.02 16.36 17.41
N ILE A 48 4.21 16.98 17.37
CA ILE A 48 4.89 17.25 16.09
C ILE A 48 5.11 15.95 15.30
N GLN A 49 5.65 14.92 15.95
CA GLN A 49 5.89 13.62 15.30
C GLN A 49 4.59 12.98 14.81
N GLU A 50 3.53 12.97 15.62
CA GLU A 50 2.23 12.42 15.22
C GLU A 50 1.61 13.18 14.02
N LEU A 51 1.75 14.51 13.98
CA LEU A 51 1.25 15.33 12.87
C LEU A 51 2.04 15.08 11.57
N GLU A 52 3.35 14.93 11.67
CA GLU A 52 4.22 14.58 10.53
C GLU A 52 3.89 13.19 10.00
N GLU A 53 3.74 12.20 10.87
CA GLU A 53 3.34 10.84 10.50
C GLU A 53 1.96 10.81 9.84
N LEU A 54 0.98 11.55 10.40
CA LEU A 54 -0.35 11.67 9.82
C LEU A 54 -0.28 12.31 8.43
N SER A 55 0.40 13.44 8.30
CA SER A 55 0.56 14.14 7.01
C SER A 55 1.20 13.23 5.95
N PHE A 56 2.22 12.46 6.34
CA PHE A 56 2.91 11.52 5.46
C PHE A 56 2.03 10.32 5.09
N SER A 57 1.18 9.86 6.00
CA SER A 57 0.26 8.73 5.75
C SER A 57 -0.84 9.07 4.74
N LEU A 58 -1.25 10.35 4.66
CA LEU A 58 -2.28 10.80 3.71
C LEU A 58 -1.83 10.68 2.25
N ASP A 59 -0.53 10.67 1.98
CA ASP A 59 0.02 10.51 0.62
C ASP A 59 0.27 9.04 0.26
N LYS A 60 0.08 8.12 1.20
CA LYS A 60 0.29 6.69 0.96
C LYS A 60 -0.99 5.99 0.51
N ASN A 61 -0.83 5.01 -0.35
CA ASN A 61 -1.92 4.12 -0.68
C ASN A 61 -2.38 3.32 0.56
N ILE A 62 -3.68 3.13 0.68
CA ILE A 62 -4.27 2.24 1.68
C ILE A 62 -3.94 0.80 1.29
N ASN A 63 -3.28 0.06 2.17
CA ASN A 63 -3.00 -1.35 1.97
C ASN A 63 -4.17 -2.18 2.46
N ILE A 64 -4.75 -2.99 1.57
CA ILE A 64 -5.88 -3.88 1.86
C ILE A 64 -5.44 -5.32 1.62
N ALA A 65 -5.41 -6.13 2.68
CA ALA A 65 -5.10 -7.55 2.57
C ALA A 65 -6.31 -8.36 2.07
N ILE A 66 -6.05 -9.33 1.21
CA ILE A 66 -7.03 -10.35 0.84
C ILE A 66 -6.67 -11.63 1.58
N ILE A 67 -7.52 -12.01 2.53
CA ILE A 67 -7.34 -13.16 3.40
C ILE A 67 -8.46 -14.18 3.18
N GLY A 68 -8.16 -15.43 3.42
CA GLY A 68 -9.10 -16.54 3.31
C GLY A 68 -8.40 -17.87 3.19
N GLN A 69 -9.17 -18.94 3.36
CA GLN A 69 -8.68 -20.30 3.23
C GLN A 69 -8.10 -20.56 1.83
N PHE A 70 -7.32 -21.63 1.72
CA PHE A 70 -6.91 -22.15 0.44
C PHE A 70 -8.14 -22.43 -0.45
N SER A 71 -8.06 -22.18 -1.75
CA SER A 71 -9.17 -22.32 -2.71
C SER A 71 -10.40 -21.44 -2.45
N SER A 72 -10.35 -20.45 -1.55
CA SER A 72 -11.48 -19.53 -1.32
C SER A 72 -11.74 -18.51 -2.44
N GLY A 73 -10.94 -18.56 -3.53
CA GLY A 73 -11.11 -17.67 -4.68
C GLY A 73 -10.29 -16.38 -4.63
N LYS A 74 -9.29 -16.24 -3.73
CA LYS A 74 -8.43 -15.05 -3.64
C LYS A 74 -7.78 -14.69 -4.97
N SER A 75 -7.05 -15.59 -5.58
CA SER A 75 -6.37 -15.36 -6.87
C SER A 75 -7.37 -15.11 -8.01
N THR A 76 -8.55 -15.74 -7.97
CA THR A 76 -9.62 -15.49 -8.93
C THR A 76 -10.15 -14.07 -8.83
N LEU A 77 -10.40 -13.59 -7.60
CA LEU A 77 -10.82 -12.21 -7.35
C LEU A 77 -9.75 -11.21 -7.83
N LEU A 78 -8.49 -11.48 -7.54
CA LEU A 78 -7.38 -10.61 -7.96
C LEU A 78 -7.21 -10.58 -9.47
N ASN A 79 -7.32 -11.71 -10.16
CA ASN A 79 -7.31 -11.77 -11.62
C ASN A 79 -8.47 -10.99 -12.23
N LEU A 80 -9.67 -11.05 -11.62
CA LEU A 80 -10.80 -10.26 -12.03
C LEU A 80 -10.54 -8.76 -11.91
N ILE A 81 -9.95 -8.33 -10.80
CA ILE A 81 -9.57 -6.92 -10.57
C ILE A 81 -8.50 -6.49 -11.60
N LEU A 82 -7.49 -7.33 -11.82
CA LEU A 82 -6.41 -7.07 -12.78
C LEU A 82 -6.90 -7.11 -14.24
N LYS A 83 -8.11 -7.63 -14.50
CA LYS A 83 -8.64 -7.87 -15.84
C LYS A 83 -7.69 -8.72 -16.71
N LYS A 84 -6.90 -9.56 -16.07
CA LYS A 84 -5.89 -10.41 -16.70
C LYS A 84 -5.69 -11.66 -15.83
N GLU A 85 -5.66 -12.81 -16.47
CA GLU A 85 -5.32 -14.09 -15.83
C GLU A 85 -3.81 -14.24 -15.69
N CYS A 86 -3.23 -13.64 -14.64
CA CYS A 86 -1.80 -13.70 -14.38
C CYS A 86 -1.48 -14.45 -13.08
N LEU A 87 -2.35 -14.35 -12.07
CA LEU A 87 -2.20 -15.13 -10.85
C LEU A 87 -2.67 -16.56 -11.08
N PRO A 88 -1.85 -17.56 -10.73
CA PRO A 88 -2.26 -18.95 -10.90
C PRO A 88 -3.47 -19.27 -10.04
N THR A 89 -4.47 -19.88 -10.66
CA THR A 89 -5.69 -20.38 -10.02
C THR A 89 -5.66 -21.91 -10.06
N GLY A 90 -5.69 -22.60 -8.94
CA GLY A 90 -5.64 -24.06 -8.93
C GLY A 90 -5.66 -24.68 -7.54
N VAL A 91 -5.68 -26.03 -7.51
CA VAL A 91 -5.76 -26.85 -6.31
C VAL A 91 -4.43 -26.96 -5.56
N VAL A 92 -3.31 -26.53 -6.17
CA VAL A 92 -2.00 -26.52 -5.53
C VAL A 92 -1.71 -25.14 -4.96
N PRO A 93 -1.24 -25.02 -3.70
CA PRO A 93 -0.82 -23.75 -3.16
C PRO A 93 0.30 -23.16 -4.02
N VAL A 94 0.04 -22.07 -4.72
CA VAL A 94 1.00 -21.49 -5.66
C VAL A 94 1.61 -20.19 -5.14
N THR A 95 0.94 -19.56 -4.18
CA THR A 95 1.41 -18.29 -3.60
C THR A 95 1.89 -18.55 -2.17
N PHE A 96 3.20 -18.82 -2.03
CA PHE A 96 3.86 -18.89 -0.71
C PHE A 96 4.47 -17.54 -0.31
N LYS A 97 4.47 -16.55 -1.21
CA LYS A 97 5.07 -15.23 -0.98
C LYS A 97 4.00 -14.14 -1.11
N PRO A 98 4.06 -13.10 -0.27
CA PRO A 98 3.13 -11.98 -0.36
C PRO A 98 3.24 -11.30 -1.73
N THR A 99 2.10 -11.07 -2.33
CA THR A 99 2.00 -10.45 -3.65
C THR A 99 1.23 -9.12 -3.53
N PHE A 100 1.89 -8.04 -3.93
CA PHE A 100 1.35 -6.68 -3.87
C PHE A 100 0.88 -6.24 -5.25
N LEU A 101 -0.38 -5.78 -5.35
CA LEU A 101 -0.92 -5.18 -6.56
C LEU A 101 -0.90 -3.66 -6.40
N ARG A 102 -0.21 -2.98 -7.32
CA ARG A 102 0.03 -1.53 -7.29
C ARG A 102 -0.29 -0.89 -8.64
N TYR A 103 -0.49 0.41 -8.64
CA TYR A 103 -0.70 1.17 -9.86
C TYR A 103 0.61 1.42 -10.61
N ALA A 104 0.56 1.23 -11.93
CA ALA A 104 1.46 1.84 -12.91
C ALA A 104 0.70 2.01 -14.23
N ASP A 105 1.27 2.76 -15.18
CA ASP A 105 0.64 3.00 -16.47
C ASP A 105 0.72 1.77 -17.40
N GLU A 106 1.57 0.79 -17.07
CA GLU A 106 1.76 -0.45 -17.82
C GLU A 106 1.81 -1.66 -16.87
N TYR A 107 1.58 -2.86 -17.45
CA TYR A 107 1.72 -4.12 -16.70
C TYR A 107 3.18 -4.53 -16.64
N PHE A 108 3.71 -4.72 -15.44
CA PHE A 108 5.00 -5.37 -15.20
C PHE A 108 5.05 -6.03 -13.82
N LEU A 109 6.04 -6.88 -13.62
CA LEU A 109 6.34 -7.56 -12.38
C LEU A 109 7.69 -7.05 -11.84
N ARG A 110 7.71 -6.65 -10.56
CA ARG A 110 8.95 -6.46 -9.79
C ARG A 110 9.04 -7.56 -8.74
N VAL A 111 10.16 -8.26 -8.74
CA VAL A 111 10.47 -9.34 -7.80
C VAL A 111 11.50 -8.83 -6.82
N GLU A 112 11.20 -8.88 -5.54
CA GLU A 112 12.13 -8.57 -4.46
C GLU A 112 12.70 -9.87 -3.90
N PHE A 113 14.03 -9.97 -3.76
CA PHE A 113 14.71 -11.14 -3.24
C PHE A 113 15.15 -10.94 -1.78
N GLN A 114 15.43 -12.05 -1.07
CA GLN A 114 15.87 -12.02 0.33
C GLN A 114 17.23 -11.33 0.52
N ASP A 115 18.09 -11.32 -0.52
CA ASP A 115 19.37 -10.64 -0.50
C ASP A 115 19.27 -9.10 -0.64
N GLY A 116 18.04 -8.57 -0.75
CA GLY A 116 17.75 -7.13 -0.93
C GLY A 116 17.86 -6.66 -2.38
N SER A 117 18.21 -7.55 -3.33
CA SER A 117 18.17 -7.23 -4.77
C SER A 117 16.75 -7.27 -5.29
N ASP A 118 16.50 -6.61 -6.42
CA ASP A 118 15.23 -6.65 -7.13
C ASP A 118 15.43 -6.82 -8.63
N GLU A 119 14.40 -7.34 -9.30
CA GLU A 119 14.34 -7.56 -10.74
C GLU A 119 13.01 -7.08 -11.28
N ILE A 120 13.03 -6.39 -12.43
CA ILE A 120 11.81 -5.98 -13.15
C ILE A 120 11.71 -6.82 -14.41
N THR A 121 10.56 -7.45 -14.59
CA THR A 121 10.31 -8.35 -15.72
C THR A 121 8.86 -8.28 -16.19
N HIS A 122 8.52 -9.04 -17.23
CA HIS A 122 7.15 -9.11 -17.73
C HIS A 122 6.24 -9.88 -16.77
N ILE A 123 4.97 -9.46 -16.69
CA ILE A 123 3.99 -10.09 -15.80
C ILE A 123 3.73 -11.57 -16.13
N GLU A 124 3.94 -11.97 -17.37
CA GLU A 124 3.81 -13.36 -17.83
C GLU A 124 4.82 -14.30 -17.17
N GLU A 125 5.93 -13.76 -16.65
CA GLU A 125 6.95 -14.54 -15.94
C GLU A 125 6.59 -14.80 -14.48
N LEU A 126 5.45 -14.33 -13.97
CA LEU A 126 5.04 -14.50 -12.58
C LEU A 126 5.11 -15.96 -12.12
N ALA A 127 4.68 -16.90 -12.97
CA ALA A 127 4.70 -18.33 -12.66
C ALA A 127 6.12 -18.86 -12.32
N LYS A 128 7.17 -18.29 -12.93
CA LYS A 128 8.56 -18.65 -12.66
C LYS A 128 8.98 -18.36 -11.23
N TYR A 129 8.48 -17.28 -10.63
CA TYR A 129 8.84 -16.83 -9.28
C TYR A 129 7.90 -17.36 -8.19
N THR A 130 6.76 -17.93 -8.58
CA THR A 130 5.84 -18.61 -7.67
C THR A 130 6.19 -20.08 -7.45
N ASP A 131 6.90 -20.72 -8.38
CA ASP A 131 7.39 -22.11 -8.22
C ASP A 131 8.77 -22.12 -7.57
N GLN A 132 8.80 -22.41 -6.26
CA GLN A 132 10.05 -22.42 -5.46
C GLN A 132 11.07 -23.48 -5.89
N ARG A 133 10.65 -24.52 -6.63
CA ARG A 133 11.52 -25.63 -7.03
C ARG A 133 12.59 -25.24 -8.05
N ASN A 134 12.38 -24.13 -8.75
CA ASN A 134 13.22 -23.69 -9.86
C ASN A 134 13.98 -22.37 -9.60
N ASN A 135 13.83 -21.75 -8.43
CA ASN A 135 14.43 -20.44 -8.17
C ASN A 135 15.87 -20.55 -7.65
N VAL A 136 16.81 -19.96 -8.37
CA VAL A 136 18.22 -19.82 -7.97
C VAL A 136 18.36 -18.82 -6.81
N LYS A 137 17.49 -17.81 -6.75
CA LYS A 137 17.41 -16.81 -5.67
C LYS A 137 16.08 -16.96 -4.93
N GLU A 138 16.12 -16.82 -3.60
CA GLU A 138 14.93 -16.87 -2.78
C GLU A 138 14.11 -15.58 -2.91
N THR A 139 12.91 -15.70 -3.46
CA THR A 139 11.96 -14.58 -3.58
C THR A 139 11.43 -14.20 -2.20
N LYS A 140 11.49 -12.89 -1.87
CA LYS A 140 10.91 -12.31 -0.65
C LYS A 140 9.48 -11.89 -0.88
N SER A 141 9.22 -11.07 -1.91
CA SER A 141 7.89 -10.57 -2.27
C SER A 141 7.76 -10.33 -3.76
N LEU A 142 6.51 -10.31 -4.24
CA LEU A 142 6.15 -10.05 -5.62
C LEU A 142 5.32 -8.76 -5.70
N HIS A 143 5.63 -7.90 -6.67
CA HIS A 143 4.91 -6.65 -6.87
C HIS A 143 4.40 -6.59 -8.31
N ILE A 144 3.09 -6.76 -8.48
CA ILE A 144 2.40 -6.65 -9.76
C ILE A 144 1.97 -5.21 -9.95
N PHE A 145 2.38 -4.60 -11.02
CA PHE A 145 1.98 -3.27 -11.43
C PHE A 145 1.00 -3.35 -12.59
N ALA A 146 -0.09 -2.55 -12.52
CA ALA A 146 -1.16 -2.60 -13.49
C ALA A 146 -1.86 -1.24 -13.67
N PRO A 147 -2.34 -0.89 -14.89
CA PRO A 147 -3.05 0.36 -15.18
C PRO A 147 -4.52 0.32 -14.74
N ILE A 148 -4.75 -0.08 -13.49
CA ILE A 148 -6.08 -0.19 -12.90
C ILE A 148 -6.35 1.03 -12.02
N PRO A 149 -7.36 1.87 -12.33
CA PRO A 149 -7.63 3.11 -11.60
C PRO A 149 -7.80 2.93 -10.08
N LEU A 150 -8.36 1.81 -9.64
CA LEU A 150 -8.51 1.47 -8.23
C LEU A 150 -7.16 1.45 -7.50
N LEU A 151 -6.11 0.93 -8.14
CA LEU A 151 -4.78 0.80 -7.55
C LEU A 151 -4.04 2.14 -7.38
N LYS A 152 -4.58 3.25 -7.91
CA LYS A 152 -4.05 4.59 -7.64
C LYS A 152 -4.21 5.02 -6.19
N LYS A 153 -5.23 4.49 -5.50
CA LYS A 153 -5.57 4.84 -4.12
C LYS A 153 -5.32 3.72 -3.12
N ILE A 154 -5.30 2.47 -3.59
CA ILE A 154 -5.12 1.31 -2.74
C ILE A 154 -4.01 0.41 -3.29
N THR A 155 -3.37 -0.31 -2.39
CA THR A 155 -2.52 -1.47 -2.69
C THR A 155 -3.26 -2.70 -2.22
N LEU A 156 -3.51 -3.67 -3.09
CA LEU A 156 -4.06 -4.97 -2.69
C LEU A 156 -2.90 -5.90 -2.35
N VAL A 157 -3.04 -6.63 -1.26
CA VAL A 157 -2.01 -7.57 -0.79
C VAL A 157 -2.62 -8.96 -0.75
N ASP A 158 -2.16 -9.85 -1.66
CA ASP A 158 -2.48 -11.27 -1.58
C ASP A 158 -1.58 -11.91 -0.54
N THR A 159 -2.20 -12.44 0.50
CA THR A 159 -1.48 -13.12 1.58
C THR A 159 -1.45 -14.61 1.32
N PRO A 160 -0.35 -15.33 1.64
CA PRO A 160 -0.35 -16.77 1.70
C PRO A 160 -1.54 -17.26 2.53
N GLY A 161 -2.19 -18.35 2.10
CA GLY A 161 -3.34 -18.88 2.82
C GLY A 161 -3.00 -19.18 4.29
N LEU A 162 -3.95 -18.97 5.20
CA LEU A 162 -3.80 -19.12 6.65
C LEU A 162 -3.33 -20.53 7.12
N ASN A 163 -3.12 -21.46 6.20
CA ASN A 163 -2.62 -22.82 6.46
C ASN A 163 -1.15 -22.98 5.99
N ALA A 164 -0.43 -21.91 5.69
CA ALA A 164 1.01 -21.96 5.44
C ALA A 164 1.76 -22.25 6.76
N ASN A 165 2.96 -22.86 6.65
CA ASN A 165 3.77 -23.22 7.81
C ASN A 165 4.04 -22.02 8.73
N GLU A 166 4.27 -22.26 10.03
CA GLU A 166 4.40 -21.22 11.06
C GLU A 166 5.49 -20.17 10.75
N ASP A 167 6.59 -20.55 10.09
CA ASP A 167 7.68 -19.64 9.72
C ASP A 167 7.27 -18.65 8.62
N ASP A 168 6.44 -19.06 7.64
CA ASP A 168 5.89 -18.20 6.61
C ASP A 168 4.85 -17.23 7.20
N THR A 169 4.16 -17.64 8.25
CA THR A 169 3.18 -16.82 8.98
C THR A 169 3.84 -15.63 9.68
N LEU A 170 5.00 -15.82 10.31
CA LEU A 170 5.74 -14.74 11.01
C LEU A 170 6.29 -13.67 10.05
N THR A 171 6.78 -14.09 8.89
CA THR A 171 7.26 -13.16 7.86
C THR A 171 6.08 -12.37 7.27
N THR A 172 4.98 -13.06 6.98
CA THR A 172 3.73 -12.45 6.52
C THR A 172 3.17 -11.47 7.54
N LEU A 173 3.19 -11.78 8.85
CA LEU A 173 2.73 -10.88 9.90
C LEU A 173 3.56 -9.60 10.00
N LYS A 174 4.87 -9.64 9.79
CA LYS A 174 5.73 -8.44 9.76
C LYS A 174 5.39 -7.52 8.58
N GLU A 175 5.07 -8.12 7.43
CA GLU A 175 4.64 -7.35 6.24
C GLU A 175 3.19 -6.85 6.37
N LEU A 176 2.36 -7.54 7.16
CA LEU A 176 1.00 -7.14 7.53
C LEU A 176 0.95 -5.96 8.53
N GLN A 177 2.06 -5.56 9.15
CA GLN A 177 2.11 -4.42 10.08
C GLN A 177 1.63 -3.10 9.45
N ASN A 178 1.60 -3.02 8.12
CA ASN A 178 1.13 -1.85 7.38
C ASN A 178 -0.23 -2.08 6.69
N ILE A 179 -1.00 -3.09 7.09
CA ILE A 179 -2.32 -3.34 6.54
C ILE A 179 -3.36 -2.47 7.26
N HIS A 180 -4.13 -1.72 6.48
CA HIS A 180 -5.15 -0.80 6.98
C HIS A 180 -6.54 -1.45 7.03
N ALA A 181 -6.79 -2.44 6.15
CA ALA A 181 -8.05 -3.17 6.08
C ALA A 181 -7.84 -4.58 5.51
N ALA A 182 -8.79 -5.48 5.74
CA ALA A 182 -8.76 -6.83 5.18
C ALA A 182 -10.11 -7.21 4.55
N ILE A 183 -10.05 -7.92 3.43
CA ILE A 183 -11.19 -8.57 2.78
C ILE A 183 -11.09 -10.06 3.08
N TRP A 184 -12.06 -10.60 3.81
CA TRP A 184 -12.13 -12.02 4.14
C TRP A 184 -12.96 -12.76 3.09
N LEU A 185 -12.34 -13.73 2.41
CA LEU A 185 -13.00 -14.63 1.48
C LEU A 185 -13.25 -16.00 2.14
N SER A 186 -14.49 -16.42 2.14
CA SER A 186 -14.91 -17.73 2.65
C SER A 186 -15.71 -18.46 1.59
N LEU A 187 -15.50 -19.77 1.47
CA LEU A 187 -16.39 -20.64 0.72
C LEU A 187 -17.68 -20.81 1.50
N ILE A 188 -18.82 -20.70 0.81
CA ILE A 188 -20.10 -21.15 1.35
C ILE A 188 -20.17 -22.64 1.05
N ASP A 189 -19.86 -23.47 2.02
CA ASP A 189 -20.15 -24.90 1.93
C ASP A 189 -21.67 -25.05 2.00
N ASN A 190 -22.27 -25.44 0.90
CA ASN A 190 -23.65 -25.91 0.92
C ASN A 190 -23.64 -27.23 1.68
N ALA A 191 -24.03 -27.16 2.96
CA ALA A 191 -24.30 -28.33 3.78
C ALA A 191 -25.58 -29.03 3.30
#